data_49de3bb02beb6f78021a4875624be799
#
_entry.id   49de3bb02beb6f78021a4875624be799
#
_cell.length_a   1.000
_cell.length_b   1.000
_cell.length_c   1.000
_cell.angle_alpha   90.00
_cell.angle_beta   90.00
_cell.angle_gamma   90.00
#
_symmetry.space_group_name_H-M   'P 1'
#
loop_
_entity.id
_entity.type
_entity.pdbx_description
1 polymer ?
#
loop_
_entity_poly.entity_id
_entity_poly.type
_entity_poly.pdbx_seq_one_letter_code
_entity_poly.pdbx_strand_id
1 'polypeptide(L)'
;MLLRLSDSGEPLVSCAYGKGVLTLPSLPLPKDWSLKSPLFTVRLLVGAGSPVARDGLVWHNCPPDAGTGFDRNRFYKRRISTSFHRDDMIDLPVYSPGPYCFYLSFRNEHEVLETTRKFYFVVPPTLQINGHSMQLDSIALQSVISKWMGSDWDKVFARIAAKGYNMIHFTPLQERGESNSPYSIKDQLKFDPDYFQDEEQVHRMVSGLQKKYNMLSLTDIVFNHTANNSPWLLEHPDAGYSAETAPHLTAAIELDRQLLEFSSNLKRLGYPVDLKNTDDLFKVMDGIKVHVLGSLKLWEFYVVDVPGTVDSVKKLWDDASSEESPLEVPSDIVKDNFVQIAEFVRAHATAEEFGGLAGRNGNQIDTKRFIKVLKNLYGESFENEILDHAHKILDEVNLPLYRSYDDDVSEILEQLFNRI
;
A
#
# COMPACT_ATOMS: atom_id res chain seq x y z
N MET A 1 -36.01 3.80 11.94
CA MET A 1 -36.01 3.59 10.46
C MET A 1 -36.56 2.22 10.17
N LEU A 2 -37.43 2.08 9.18
CA LEU A 2 -38.04 0.79 8.78
C LEU A 2 -37.40 0.33 7.45
N LEU A 3 -36.87 -0.87 7.43
CA LEU A 3 -36.36 -1.55 6.24
C LEU A 3 -37.22 -2.81 5.99
N ARG A 4 -37.95 -2.80 4.89
CA ARG A 4 -38.68 -4.02 4.45
C ARG A 4 -37.69 -4.93 3.73
N LEU A 5 -37.76 -6.22 4.06
CA LEU A 5 -36.97 -7.25 3.38
C LEU A 5 -37.78 -7.89 2.25
N SER A 6 -37.07 -8.22 1.16
CA SER A 6 -37.61 -9.04 0.06
C SER A 6 -37.72 -10.52 0.48
N ASP A 7 -38.30 -11.35 -0.37
CA ASP A 7 -38.34 -12.79 -0.19
C ASP A 7 -36.98 -13.48 -0.26
N SER A 8 -35.96 -12.81 -0.80
CA SER A 8 -34.56 -13.23 -0.76
C SER A 8 -33.80 -12.69 0.44
N GLY A 9 -34.46 -11.96 1.35
CA GLY A 9 -33.85 -11.35 2.54
C GLY A 9 -33.08 -10.07 2.28
N GLU A 10 -33.18 -9.47 1.09
CA GLU A 10 -32.53 -8.20 0.76
C GLU A 10 -33.41 -7.01 1.21
N PRO A 11 -32.80 -5.96 1.78
CA PRO A 11 -33.54 -4.75 2.11
C PRO A 11 -34.07 -4.05 0.84
N LEU A 12 -35.39 -3.83 0.81
CA LEU A 12 -36.03 -3.04 -0.23
C LEU A 12 -35.85 -1.56 0.09
N VAL A 13 -34.77 -0.97 -0.35
CA VAL A 13 -34.51 0.46 -0.18
C VAL A 13 -34.77 1.15 -1.50
N SER A 14 -35.79 1.98 -1.54
CA SER A 14 -36.17 2.78 -2.71
C SER A 14 -35.28 4.04 -2.86
N CYS A 15 -33.97 3.92 -2.70
CA CYS A 15 -33.09 5.07 -2.79
C CYS A 15 -31.88 4.80 -3.66
N ALA A 16 -31.50 5.82 -4.41
CA ALA A 16 -30.38 5.90 -5.30
C ALA A 16 -29.00 5.82 -4.59
N TYR A 17 -28.80 4.83 -3.73
CA TYR A 17 -27.49 4.55 -3.15
C TYR A 17 -26.83 3.45 -3.96
N GLY A 18 -25.93 3.90 -4.85
CA GLY A 18 -25.03 3.00 -5.53
C GLY A 18 -24.25 2.16 -4.54
N LYS A 19 -24.34 0.85 -4.65
CA LYS A 19 -23.45 -0.14 -4.03
C LYS A 19 -23.38 -0.21 -2.49
N GLY A 20 -24.48 -0.50 -1.82
CA GLY A 20 -24.40 -1.42 -0.68
C GLY A 20 -24.19 -0.87 0.72
N VAL A 21 -24.06 0.44 0.94
CA VAL A 21 -23.98 1.01 2.30
C VAL A 21 -25.04 2.09 2.49
N LEU A 22 -25.90 1.91 3.50
CA LEU A 22 -26.89 2.91 3.88
C LEU A 22 -26.30 3.85 4.94
N THR A 23 -26.22 5.16 4.65
CA THR A 23 -25.84 6.16 5.64
C THR A 23 -27.09 6.68 6.35
N LEU A 24 -27.11 6.57 7.67
CA LEU A 24 -28.20 7.03 8.52
C LEU A 24 -27.91 8.44 9.06
N PRO A 25 -28.91 9.14 9.64
CA PRO A 25 -28.67 10.41 10.33
C PRO A 25 -27.58 10.28 11.38
N SER A 26 -26.74 11.29 11.48
CA SER A 26 -25.64 11.32 12.45
C SER A 26 -26.16 11.42 13.89
N LEU A 27 -25.43 10.81 14.82
CA LEU A 27 -25.76 10.79 16.24
C LEU A 27 -24.63 11.40 17.05
N PRO A 28 -24.94 12.07 18.19
CA PRO A 28 -23.92 12.54 19.10
C PRO A 28 -23.13 11.36 19.68
N LEU A 29 -21.84 11.59 19.91
CA LEU A 29 -21.03 10.65 20.69
C LEU A 29 -21.58 10.61 22.12
N PRO A 30 -21.87 9.43 22.69
CA PRO A 30 -22.32 9.33 24.05
C PRO A 30 -21.25 9.87 25.01
N LYS A 31 -21.64 10.75 25.92
CA LYS A 31 -20.74 11.30 26.95
C LYS A 31 -20.43 10.25 28.03
N ASP A 32 -21.35 9.34 28.23
CA ASP A 32 -21.19 8.18 29.10
C ASP A 32 -21.97 6.99 28.50
N TRP A 33 -21.67 5.80 28.93
CA TRP A 33 -22.33 4.57 28.50
C TRP A 33 -23.57 4.23 29.34
N SER A 34 -24.14 5.21 30.04
CA SER A 34 -25.29 5.04 30.92
C SER A 34 -26.66 5.10 30.22
N LEU A 35 -26.70 5.11 28.89
CA LEU A 35 -27.91 5.17 28.10
C LEU A 35 -28.81 3.96 28.39
N LYS A 36 -30.02 4.21 28.90
CA LYS A 36 -31.00 3.16 29.13
C LYS A 36 -31.81 2.76 27.90
N SER A 37 -31.81 3.59 26.88
CA SER A 37 -32.54 3.39 25.62
C SER A 37 -31.65 3.62 24.43
N PRO A 38 -31.87 2.91 23.29
CA PRO A 38 -31.13 3.18 22.07
C PRO A 38 -31.40 4.60 21.57
N LEU A 39 -30.36 5.24 21.08
CA LEU A 39 -30.45 6.56 20.42
C LEU A 39 -31.27 6.49 19.15
N PHE A 40 -31.21 5.33 18.50
CA PHE A 40 -31.86 5.08 17.22
C PHE A 40 -32.16 3.57 17.10
N THR A 41 -33.17 3.21 16.32
CA THR A 41 -33.51 1.81 16.02
C THR A 41 -33.70 1.63 14.52
N VAL A 42 -32.96 0.71 13.94
CA VAL A 42 -33.25 0.17 12.60
C VAL A 42 -34.18 -1.00 12.78
N ARG A 43 -35.37 -0.94 12.18
CA ARG A 43 -36.36 -1.99 12.25
C ARG A 43 -36.44 -2.73 10.92
N LEU A 44 -36.20 -4.02 10.96
CA LEU A 44 -36.36 -4.89 9.80
C LEU A 44 -37.80 -5.45 9.79
N LEU A 45 -38.49 -5.32 8.67
CA LEU A 45 -39.83 -5.88 8.47
C LEU A 45 -39.70 -7.10 7.55
N VAL A 46 -40.07 -8.26 8.08
CA VAL A 46 -40.17 -9.51 7.33
C VAL A 46 -41.65 -9.78 7.10
N GLY A 47 -42.08 -9.85 5.83
CA GLY A 47 -43.46 -10.03 5.46
C GLY A 47 -44.05 -11.39 5.90
N ALA A 48 -45.35 -11.42 6.14
CA ALA A 48 -46.09 -12.65 6.44
C ALA A 48 -45.86 -13.69 5.33
N GLY A 49 -45.52 -14.92 5.72
CA GLY A 49 -45.28 -16.02 4.80
C GLY A 49 -43.97 -15.93 3.98
N SER A 50 -43.10 -14.96 4.26
CA SER A 50 -41.82 -14.82 3.56
C SER A 50 -40.95 -16.08 3.68
N PRO A 51 -40.33 -16.55 2.59
CA PRO A 51 -39.42 -17.71 2.59
C PRO A 51 -38.26 -17.60 3.58
N VAL A 52 -37.74 -16.37 3.82
CA VAL A 52 -36.65 -16.15 4.75
C VAL A 52 -36.98 -16.40 6.21
N ALA A 53 -38.28 -16.58 6.54
CA ALA A 53 -38.71 -16.95 7.87
C ALA A 53 -38.59 -18.45 8.19
N ARG A 54 -38.31 -19.31 7.18
CA ARG A 54 -38.15 -20.75 7.37
C ARG A 54 -36.82 -21.02 8.10
N ASP A 55 -36.90 -21.35 9.37
CA ASP A 55 -35.76 -21.43 10.30
C ASP A 55 -34.86 -20.19 10.27
N GLY A 56 -35.47 -19.05 9.93
CA GLY A 56 -34.78 -17.82 9.67
C GLY A 56 -34.16 -17.20 10.92
N LEU A 57 -32.92 -16.78 10.78
CA LEU A 57 -32.17 -16.03 11.80
C LEU A 57 -31.63 -14.74 11.18
N VAL A 58 -31.80 -13.63 11.89
CA VAL A 58 -31.09 -12.39 11.63
C VAL A 58 -29.84 -12.34 12.50
N TRP A 59 -28.69 -12.17 11.87
CA TRP A 59 -27.42 -11.95 12.52
C TRP A 59 -27.03 -10.48 12.38
N HIS A 60 -26.70 -9.81 13.47
CA HIS A 60 -26.35 -8.39 13.46
C HIS A 60 -25.27 -8.07 14.49
N ASN A 61 -24.51 -7.00 14.27
CA ASN A 61 -23.48 -6.55 15.21
C ASN A 61 -23.93 -5.36 16.09
N CYS A 62 -25.24 -5.05 16.11
CA CYS A 62 -25.79 -4.06 17.03
C CYS A 62 -25.78 -4.60 18.46
N PRO A 63 -25.16 -3.93 19.44
CA PRO A 63 -25.15 -4.35 20.83
C PRO A 63 -26.58 -4.47 21.40
N PRO A 64 -26.86 -5.44 22.30
CA PRO A 64 -28.19 -5.59 22.90
C PRO A 64 -28.54 -4.47 23.87
N ASP A 65 -27.55 -3.82 24.46
CA ASP A 65 -27.67 -2.70 25.39
C ASP A 65 -26.47 -1.74 25.29
N ALA A 66 -26.60 -0.58 25.93
CA ALA A 66 -25.55 0.44 25.90
C ALA A 66 -24.28 0.06 26.68
N GLY A 67 -24.39 -0.81 27.68
CA GLY A 67 -23.23 -1.25 28.48
C GLY A 67 -22.36 -2.26 27.73
N THR A 68 -22.91 -2.90 26.72
CA THR A 68 -22.18 -3.80 25.81
C THR A 68 -21.54 -2.96 24.72
N GLY A 69 -20.30 -2.56 24.86
CA GLY A 69 -19.58 -1.73 23.87
C GLY A 69 -19.71 -2.30 22.44
N PHE A 70 -19.67 -1.41 21.43
CA PHE A 70 -19.73 -1.80 20.04
C PHE A 70 -18.44 -2.54 19.62
N ASP A 71 -18.61 -3.76 19.11
CA ASP A 71 -17.57 -4.56 18.48
C ASP A 71 -18.04 -4.97 17.09
N ARG A 72 -17.36 -4.51 16.06
CA ARG A 72 -17.70 -4.79 14.64
C ARG A 72 -17.71 -6.28 14.29
N ASN A 73 -16.99 -7.10 15.02
CA ASN A 73 -16.81 -8.52 14.75
C ASN A 73 -17.72 -9.41 15.62
N ARG A 74 -18.40 -8.82 16.60
CA ARG A 74 -19.29 -9.56 17.50
C ARG A 74 -20.70 -9.54 16.97
N PHE A 75 -21.26 -10.74 16.67
CA PHE A 75 -22.59 -10.88 16.13
C PHE A 75 -23.57 -11.47 17.16
N TYR A 76 -24.76 -10.91 17.16
CA TYR A 76 -25.93 -11.38 17.90
C TYR A 76 -26.91 -11.97 16.91
N LYS A 77 -27.76 -12.89 17.37
CA LYS A 77 -28.74 -13.54 16.53
C LYS A 77 -30.13 -13.39 17.10
N ARG A 78 -31.11 -13.23 16.22
CA ARG A 78 -32.53 -13.24 16.56
C ARG A 78 -33.28 -14.10 15.54
N ARG A 79 -34.20 -14.97 16.07
CA ARG A 79 -35.08 -15.80 15.22
C ARG A 79 -36.17 -14.94 14.58
N ILE A 80 -36.48 -15.19 13.31
CA ILE A 80 -37.59 -14.60 12.59
C ILE A 80 -38.85 -15.38 12.96
N SER A 81 -39.91 -14.67 13.34
CA SER A 81 -41.17 -15.25 13.88
C SER A 81 -42.39 -14.75 13.11
N THR A 82 -42.41 -14.97 11.80
CA THR A 82 -43.60 -14.68 10.98
C THR A 82 -44.61 -15.82 11.02
N SER A 83 -45.89 -15.52 10.71
CA SER A 83 -46.94 -16.49 10.42
C SER A 83 -47.58 -16.13 9.08
N PHE A 84 -48.52 -16.98 8.60
CA PHE A 84 -49.26 -16.71 7.37
C PHE A 84 -50.05 -15.38 7.38
N HIS A 85 -50.33 -14.84 8.56
CA HIS A 85 -51.15 -13.63 8.74
C HIS A 85 -50.43 -12.53 9.54
N ARG A 86 -49.16 -12.71 9.87
CA ARG A 86 -48.45 -11.78 10.73
C ARG A 86 -47.00 -11.58 10.27
N ASP A 87 -46.66 -10.34 10.01
CA ASP A 87 -45.27 -9.89 9.79
C ASP A 87 -44.49 -10.00 11.09
N ASP A 88 -43.14 -10.13 10.96
CA ASP A 88 -42.21 -9.95 12.08
C ASP A 88 -41.46 -8.63 11.95
N MET A 89 -41.31 -7.97 13.08
CA MET A 89 -40.53 -6.73 13.20
C MET A 89 -39.32 -6.95 14.09
N ILE A 90 -38.13 -6.84 13.52
CA ILE A 90 -36.86 -7.07 14.21
C ILE A 90 -36.16 -5.75 14.45
N ASP A 91 -36.03 -5.38 15.70
CA ASP A 91 -35.37 -4.15 16.09
C ASP A 91 -33.88 -4.37 16.28
N LEU A 92 -33.08 -3.56 15.55
CA LEU A 92 -31.63 -3.45 15.67
C LEU A 92 -31.35 -2.16 16.42
N PRO A 93 -31.04 -2.23 17.72
CA PRO A 93 -30.82 -1.03 18.52
C PRO A 93 -29.42 -0.41 18.21
N VAL A 94 -29.37 0.90 18.14
CA VAL A 94 -28.13 1.68 17.93
C VAL A 94 -27.92 2.59 19.13
N TYR A 95 -26.87 2.35 19.89
CA TYR A 95 -26.51 3.12 21.08
C TYR A 95 -25.36 4.11 20.84
N SER A 96 -24.62 3.95 19.75
CA SER A 96 -23.48 4.82 19.40
C SER A 96 -23.35 4.96 17.89
N PRO A 97 -22.68 5.99 17.39
CA PRO A 97 -22.20 6.01 16.02
C PRO A 97 -21.32 4.79 15.71
N GLY A 98 -21.36 4.31 14.46
CA GLY A 98 -20.54 3.17 14.05
C GLY A 98 -20.95 2.53 12.73
N PRO A 99 -20.13 1.60 12.22
CA PRO A 99 -20.39 0.80 11.03
C PRO A 99 -21.10 -0.51 11.42
N TYR A 100 -22.39 -0.52 11.29
CA TYR A 100 -23.23 -1.68 11.60
C TYR A 100 -23.48 -2.55 10.39
N CYS A 101 -23.77 -3.82 10.64
CA CYS A 101 -24.22 -4.73 9.59
C CYS A 101 -25.16 -5.82 10.11
N PHE A 102 -25.93 -6.39 9.19
CA PHE A 102 -26.71 -7.57 9.42
C PHE A 102 -26.71 -8.49 8.19
N TYR A 103 -27.05 -9.74 8.39
CA TYR A 103 -27.29 -10.73 7.35
C TYR A 103 -28.30 -11.75 7.87
N LEU A 104 -28.92 -12.52 6.95
CA LEU A 104 -29.86 -13.54 7.27
C LEU A 104 -29.30 -14.91 6.95
N SER A 105 -29.70 -15.90 7.74
CA SER A 105 -29.58 -17.31 7.38
C SER A 105 -30.98 -17.98 7.50
N PHE A 106 -31.37 -18.76 6.50
CA PHE A 106 -32.69 -19.42 6.43
C PHE A 106 -32.59 -20.71 5.60
N ARG A 107 -33.61 -21.56 5.68
CA ARG A 107 -33.71 -22.73 4.80
C ARG A 107 -34.53 -22.39 3.57
N ASN A 108 -34.00 -22.74 2.40
CA ASN A 108 -34.78 -22.63 1.17
C ASN A 108 -35.84 -23.74 1.04
N GLU A 109 -36.56 -23.79 -0.07
CA GLU A 109 -37.58 -24.81 -0.35
C GLU A 109 -37.04 -26.24 -0.43
N HIS A 110 -35.73 -26.41 -0.64
CA HIS A 110 -35.05 -27.71 -0.66
C HIS A 110 -34.38 -28.05 0.67
N GLU A 111 -34.76 -27.38 1.77
CA GLU A 111 -34.20 -27.55 3.12
C GLU A 111 -32.70 -27.24 3.23
N VAL A 112 -32.11 -26.62 2.22
CA VAL A 112 -30.69 -26.20 2.22
C VAL A 112 -30.55 -24.87 2.98
N LEU A 113 -29.58 -24.80 3.87
CA LEU A 113 -29.25 -23.56 4.59
C LEU A 113 -28.62 -22.56 3.64
N GLU A 114 -29.27 -21.42 3.47
CA GLU A 114 -28.75 -20.28 2.72
C GLU A 114 -28.37 -19.13 3.66
N THR A 115 -27.45 -18.31 3.21
CA THR A 115 -27.01 -17.10 3.93
C THR A 115 -26.96 -15.95 2.95
N THR A 116 -27.61 -14.83 3.27
CA THR A 116 -27.52 -13.63 2.45
C THR A 116 -26.13 -13.01 2.52
N ARG A 117 -25.81 -12.11 1.60
CA ARG A 117 -24.69 -11.19 1.79
C ARG A 117 -24.89 -10.33 3.05
N LYS A 118 -23.81 -9.73 3.55
CA LYS A 118 -23.88 -8.74 4.62
C LYS A 118 -24.41 -7.40 4.09
N PHE A 119 -25.39 -6.83 4.77
CA PHE A 119 -25.91 -5.49 4.50
C PHE A 119 -25.36 -4.53 5.54
N TYR A 120 -24.77 -3.44 5.07
CA TYR A 120 -24.11 -2.48 5.91
C TYR A 120 -24.92 -1.19 6.03
N PHE A 121 -24.94 -0.63 7.23
CA PHE A 121 -25.39 0.73 7.45
C PHE A 121 -24.42 1.46 8.39
N VAL A 122 -24.23 2.75 8.13
CA VAL A 122 -23.32 3.60 8.89
C VAL A 122 -24.13 4.66 9.60
N VAL A 123 -23.85 4.84 10.88
CA VAL A 123 -24.36 5.94 11.69
C VAL A 123 -23.21 6.88 11.98
N PRO A 124 -23.10 8.02 11.27
CA PRO A 124 -22.01 8.97 11.47
C PRO A 124 -22.10 9.63 12.86
N PRO A 125 -20.97 9.99 13.49
CA PRO A 125 -20.97 10.80 14.70
C PRO A 125 -21.33 12.26 14.37
N THR A 126 -21.97 12.92 15.33
CA THR A 126 -22.11 14.38 15.34
C THR A 126 -21.06 14.96 16.27
N LEU A 127 -20.27 15.86 15.77
CA LEU A 127 -19.26 16.59 16.55
C LEU A 127 -19.93 17.75 17.31
N GLN A 128 -19.37 18.08 18.48
CA GLN A 128 -19.84 19.21 19.31
C GLN A 128 -18.73 20.24 19.44
N ILE A 129 -19.00 21.46 18.99
CA ILE A 129 -18.06 22.59 19.11
C ILE A 129 -18.82 23.76 19.80
N ASN A 130 -18.37 24.19 20.96
CA ASN A 130 -18.97 25.31 21.73
C ASN A 130 -20.50 25.14 21.87
N GLY A 131 -21.00 23.92 22.05
CA GLY A 131 -22.44 23.65 22.18
C GLY A 131 -23.19 23.56 20.85
N HIS A 132 -22.55 23.75 19.72
CA HIS A 132 -23.14 23.57 18.39
C HIS A 132 -22.83 22.19 17.86
N SER A 133 -23.84 21.53 17.27
CA SER A 133 -23.68 20.25 16.60
C SER A 133 -23.19 20.47 15.17
N MET A 134 -22.14 19.74 14.77
CA MET A 134 -21.60 19.72 13.43
C MET A 134 -21.68 18.31 12.87
N GLN A 135 -22.29 18.14 11.72
CA GLN A 135 -22.32 16.86 11.00
C GLN A 135 -21.05 16.66 10.18
N LEU A 136 -20.60 15.40 10.02
CA LEU A 136 -19.38 15.10 9.27
C LEU A 136 -19.47 15.52 7.79
N ASP A 137 -20.65 15.43 7.18
CA ASP A 137 -20.90 15.83 5.79
C ASP A 137 -20.95 17.36 5.61
N SER A 138 -21.01 18.14 6.70
CA SER A 138 -20.93 19.59 6.68
C SER A 138 -19.51 20.15 6.90
N ILE A 139 -18.49 19.27 6.98
CA ILE A 139 -17.11 19.70 7.17
C ILE A 139 -16.55 20.24 5.87
N ALA A 140 -16.13 21.52 5.93
CA ALA A 140 -15.36 22.20 4.91
C ALA A 140 -13.94 22.42 5.43
N LEU A 141 -12.97 21.65 4.91
CA LEU A 141 -11.61 21.63 5.39
C LEU A 141 -10.70 22.50 4.53
N GLN A 142 -9.85 23.31 5.19
CA GLN A 142 -8.73 24.02 4.57
C GLN A 142 -7.42 23.44 5.08
N SER A 143 -6.61 22.89 4.18
CA SER A 143 -5.25 22.47 4.51
C SER A 143 -4.30 23.68 4.52
N VAL A 144 -3.40 23.71 5.51
CA VAL A 144 -2.37 24.73 5.62
C VAL A 144 -1.00 24.08 5.83
N ILE A 145 0.00 24.61 5.15
CA ILE A 145 1.39 24.20 5.32
C ILE A 145 1.98 25.06 6.44
N SER A 146 2.26 24.44 7.58
CA SER A 146 2.66 25.11 8.82
C SER A 146 3.83 26.08 8.62
N LYS A 147 4.86 25.68 7.88
CA LYS A 147 6.05 26.49 7.62
C LYS A 147 5.79 27.80 6.83
N TRP A 148 4.61 27.94 6.22
CA TRP A 148 4.25 29.13 5.44
C TRP A 148 3.27 30.04 6.17
N MET A 149 2.86 29.68 7.39
CA MET A 149 1.84 30.44 8.13
C MET A 149 2.36 31.77 8.68
N GLY A 150 3.65 31.89 8.92
CA GLY A 150 4.25 33.03 9.61
C GLY A 150 3.86 33.08 11.10
N SER A 151 4.04 34.23 11.74
CA SER A 151 3.81 34.40 13.17
C SER A 151 2.35 34.80 13.55
N ASP A 152 1.55 35.24 12.58
CA ASP A 152 0.17 35.73 12.82
C ASP A 152 -0.89 34.71 12.41
N TRP A 153 -0.97 33.63 13.15
CA TRP A 153 -1.91 32.54 12.93
C TRP A 153 -3.37 33.00 13.01
N ASP A 154 -3.69 33.91 13.96
CA ASP A 154 -5.07 34.36 14.15
C ASP A 154 -5.63 35.08 12.92
N LYS A 155 -4.82 35.85 12.24
CA LYS A 155 -5.20 36.54 11.00
C LYS A 155 -5.45 35.56 9.83
N VAL A 156 -4.69 34.48 9.76
CA VAL A 156 -4.91 33.43 8.78
C VAL A 156 -6.21 32.70 9.08
N PHE A 157 -6.46 32.35 10.34
CA PHE A 157 -7.70 31.70 10.77
C PHE A 157 -8.93 32.54 10.50
N ALA A 158 -8.86 33.85 10.79
CA ALA A 158 -9.95 34.76 10.46
C ALA A 158 -10.32 34.75 8.97
N ARG A 159 -9.32 34.74 8.08
CA ARG A 159 -9.56 34.68 6.63
C ARG A 159 -10.17 33.34 6.19
N ILE A 160 -9.73 32.22 6.79
CA ILE A 160 -10.24 30.89 6.50
C ILE A 160 -11.70 30.78 6.95
N ALA A 161 -12.00 31.22 8.19
CA ALA A 161 -13.36 31.24 8.73
C ALA A 161 -14.31 32.12 7.88
N ALA A 162 -13.85 33.30 7.43
CA ALA A 162 -14.64 34.20 6.60
C ALA A 162 -15.00 33.59 5.23
N LYS A 163 -14.28 32.57 4.77
CA LYS A 163 -14.59 31.81 3.54
C LYS A 163 -15.54 30.64 3.80
N GLY A 164 -16.00 30.43 5.02
CA GLY A 164 -16.94 29.36 5.38
C GLY A 164 -16.32 28.02 5.68
N TYR A 165 -14.99 27.91 5.79
CA TYR A 165 -14.33 26.70 6.29
C TYR A 165 -14.55 26.54 7.79
N ASN A 166 -14.72 25.30 8.24
CA ASN A 166 -14.98 24.96 9.64
C ASN A 166 -14.03 23.90 10.21
N MET A 167 -13.01 23.53 9.44
CA MET A 167 -11.89 22.68 9.89
C MET A 167 -10.60 23.14 9.23
N ILE A 168 -9.50 23.12 9.99
CA ILE A 168 -8.15 23.33 9.49
C ILE A 168 -7.36 22.05 9.64
N HIS A 169 -6.73 21.63 8.56
CA HIS A 169 -5.73 20.59 8.57
C HIS A 169 -4.34 21.24 8.57
N PHE A 170 -3.56 20.91 9.58
CA PHE A 170 -2.17 21.33 9.72
C PHE A 170 -1.26 20.19 9.23
N THR A 171 -0.28 20.50 8.38
CA THR A 171 0.89 19.64 8.26
C THR A 171 1.57 19.51 9.63
N PRO A 172 2.41 18.48 9.87
CA PRO A 172 3.02 18.27 11.17
C PRO A 172 3.57 19.56 11.81
N LEU A 173 3.35 19.71 13.10
CA LEU A 173 3.77 20.88 13.89
C LEU A 173 5.05 20.61 14.69
N GLN A 174 5.58 19.39 14.60
CA GLN A 174 6.78 18.95 15.32
C GLN A 174 8.06 19.54 14.72
N GLU A 175 9.16 19.46 15.48
CA GLU A 175 10.48 19.94 15.08
C GLU A 175 10.94 19.28 13.79
N ARG A 176 11.23 20.11 12.76
CA ARG A 176 11.67 19.64 11.43
C ARG A 176 13.15 19.31 11.41
N GLY A 177 13.51 18.39 10.52
CA GLY A 177 14.89 18.07 10.18
C GLY A 177 15.53 19.02 9.17
N GLU A 178 16.76 18.72 8.77
CA GLU A 178 17.55 19.53 7.85
C GLU A 178 16.93 19.74 6.47
N SER A 179 16.13 18.79 5.99
CA SER A 179 15.42 18.92 4.71
C SER A 179 14.36 20.03 4.70
N ASN A 180 14.03 20.57 5.88
CA ASN A 180 13.02 21.61 6.06
C ASN A 180 11.61 21.22 5.54
N SER A 181 11.36 19.93 5.29
CA SER A 181 10.05 19.42 4.97
C SER A 181 9.19 19.31 6.25
N PRO A 182 7.92 19.70 6.26
CA PRO A 182 7.06 19.49 7.41
C PRO A 182 6.85 18.01 7.77
N TYR A 183 7.14 17.11 6.84
CA TYR A 183 7.05 15.65 7.06
C TYR A 183 8.38 15.00 7.45
N SER A 184 9.49 15.76 7.44
CA SER A 184 10.79 15.30 7.90
C SER A 184 10.98 15.71 9.35
N ILE A 185 10.49 14.90 10.29
CA ILE A 185 10.42 15.21 11.70
C ILE A 185 11.70 14.77 12.40
N LYS A 186 12.40 15.72 13.05
CA LYS A 186 13.61 15.48 13.83
C LYS A 186 13.28 14.98 15.23
N ASP A 187 12.31 15.61 15.89
CA ASP A 187 11.88 15.23 17.23
C ASP A 187 10.34 15.19 17.30
N GLN A 188 9.80 13.98 17.48
CA GLN A 188 8.35 13.73 17.55
C GLN A 188 7.70 14.33 18.81
N LEU A 189 8.49 14.58 19.86
CA LEU A 189 8.01 15.03 21.16
C LEU A 189 8.15 16.53 21.36
N LYS A 190 8.67 17.26 20.37
CA LYS A 190 8.82 18.71 20.44
C LYS A 190 8.09 19.40 19.31
N PHE A 191 7.51 20.55 19.61
CA PHE A 191 7.02 21.45 18.57
C PHE A 191 8.18 22.20 17.90
N ASP A 192 7.94 22.62 16.66
CA ASP A 192 8.95 23.32 15.87
C ASP A 192 9.26 24.69 16.49
N PRO A 193 10.51 24.94 16.89
CA PRO A 193 10.90 26.17 17.57
C PRO A 193 10.83 27.42 16.67
N ASP A 194 10.79 27.26 15.35
CA ASP A 194 10.58 28.38 14.43
C ASP A 194 9.17 28.97 14.53
N TYR A 195 8.20 28.22 15.05
CA TYR A 195 6.81 28.62 15.15
C TYR A 195 6.33 28.79 16.60
N PHE A 196 6.81 27.95 17.50
CA PHE A 196 6.31 27.84 18.86
C PHE A 196 7.45 27.92 19.87
N GLN A 197 7.30 28.78 20.83
CA GLN A 197 8.26 28.89 21.95
C GLN A 197 8.01 27.81 23.01
N ASP A 198 6.75 27.39 23.16
CA ASP A 198 6.31 26.42 24.15
C ASP A 198 5.01 25.72 23.70
N GLU A 199 4.66 24.63 24.40
CA GLU A 199 3.41 23.90 24.16
C GLU A 199 2.16 24.76 24.44
N GLU A 200 2.25 25.72 25.36
CA GLU A 200 1.15 26.60 25.74
C GLU A 200 0.72 27.50 24.55
N GLN A 201 1.65 27.86 23.67
CA GLN A 201 1.30 28.58 22.42
C GLN A 201 0.47 27.72 21.48
N VAL A 202 0.79 26.44 21.33
CA VAL A 202 -0.01 25.50 20.53
C VAL A 202 -1.39 25.33 21.15
N HIS A 203 -1.45 25.16 22.47
CA HIS A 203 -2.70 25.08 23.21
C HIS A 203 -3.58 26.32 23.02
N ARG A 204 -2.99 27.51 23.11
CA ARG A 204 -3.71 28.78 22.87
C ARG A 204 -4.18 28.89 21.43
N MET A 205 -3.36 28.49 20.46
CA MET A 205 -3.69 28.47 19.03
C MET A 205 -4.91 27.59 18.77
N VAL A 206 -4.86 26.32 19.18
CA VAL A 206 -5.94 25.35 18.95
C VAL A 206 -7.21 25.74 19.70
N SER A 207 -7.08 26.19 20.98
CA SER A 207 -8.21 26.68 21.75
C SER A 207 -8.82 27.94 21.16
N GLY A 208 -7.99 28.84 20.61
CA GLY A 208 -8.43 30.03 19.90
C GLY A 208 -9.21 29.72 18.64
N LEU A 209 -8.73 28.73 17.85
CA LEU A 209 -9.41 28.24 16.67
C LEU A 209 -10.83 27.78 16.98
N GLN A 210 -10.96 26.93 18.01
CA GLN A 210 -12.25 26.43 18.46
C GLN A 210 -13.15 27.56 19.07
N LYS A 211 -12.65 28.36 20.01
CA LYS A 211 -13.45 29.34 20.76
C LYS A 211 -13.87 30.52 19.90
N LYS A 212 -12.97 31.05 19.04
CA LYS A 212 -13.25 32.26 18.28
C LYS A 212 -13.98 31.97 16.95
N TYR A 213 -13.64 30.84 16.31
CA TYR A 213 -14.05 30.59 14.94
C TYR A 213 -14.96 29.37 14.78
N ASN A 214 -15.27 28.66 15.88
CA ASN A 214 -16.01 27.36 15.83
C ASN A 214 -15.41 26.36 14.83
N MET A 215 -14.08 26.36 14.69
CA MET A 215 -13.37 25.48 13.77
C MET A 215 -12.72 24.32 14.52
N LEU A 216 -12.73 23.15 13.86
CA LEU A 216 -11.96 21.98 14.26
C LEU A 216 -10.52 22.08 13.78
N SER A 217 -9.62 21.39 14.46
CA SER A 217 -8.25 21.17 14.03
C SER A 217 -8.01 19.69 13.72
N LEU A 218 -7.26 19.43 12.67
CA LEU A 218 -6.75 18.12 12.27
C LEU A 218 -5.24 18.29 12.03
N THR A 219 -4.43 17.32 12.45
CA THR A 219 -3.00 17.33 12.15
C THR A 219 -2.53 15.96 11.69
N ASP A 220 -1.54 15.93 10.84
CA ASP A 220 -0.86 14.70 10.46
C ASP A 220 0.04 14.22 11.59
N ILE A 221 0.11 12.92 11.77
CA ILE A 221 1.04 12.25 12.65
C ILE A 221 1.86 11.28 11.81
N VAL A 222 3.17 11.46 11.80
CA VAL A 222 4.09 10.63 11.00
C VAL A 222 4.73 9.57 11.89
N PHE A 223 4.35 8.30 11.70
CA PHE A 223 4.86 7.17 12.48
C PHE A 223 5.84 6.28 11.72
N ASN A 224 5.91 6.40 10.41
CA ASN A 224 6.62 5.45 9.55
C ASN A 224 8.04 5.89 9.18
N HIS A 225 8.43 7.13 9.49
CA HIS A 225 9.79 7.63 9.26
C HIS A 225 10.12 8.84 10.14
N THR A 226 11.40 9.17 10.20
CA THR A 226 11.94 10.37 10.85
C THR A 226 12.87 11.12 9.90
N ALA A 227 13.33 12.31 10.30
CA ALA A 227 14.40 13.01 9.59
C ALA A 227 15.74 12.26 9.74
N ASN A 228 16.61 12.37 8.73
CA ASN A 228 17.95 11.76 8.74
C ASN A 228 18.80 12.21 9.94
N ASN A 229 18.59 13.43 10.42
CA ASN A 229 19.29 14.00 11.57
C ASN A 229 18.50 13.87 12.88
N SER A 230 17.54 12.92 12.96
CA SER A 230 16.85 12.66 14.22
C SER A 230 17.78 12.01 15.25
N PRO A 231 17.94 12.60 16.44
CA PRO A 231 18.74 12.02 17.51
C PRO A 231 18.21 10.66 17.99
N TRP A 232 16.92 10.41 17.81
CA TRP A 232 16.28 9.14 18.15
C TRP A 232 16.89 7.96 17.41
N LEU A 233 17.36 8.14 16.15
CA LEU A 233 18.02 7.08 15.37
C LEU A 233 19.39 6.70 15.93
N LEU A 234 20.05 7.59 16.68
CA LEU A 234 21.30 7.28 17.36
C LEU A 234 21.09 6.39 18.59
N GLU A 235 19.93 6.53 19.26
CA GLU A 235 19.54 5.73 20.41
C GLU A 235 18.90 4.40 19.99
N HIS A 236 18.26 4.38 18.82
CA HIS A 236 17.51 3.24 18.28
C HIS A 236 17.91 2.93 16.82
N PRO A 237 19.18 2.57 16.55
CA PRO A 237 19.64 2.29 15.19
C PRO A 237 18.96 1.08 14.54
N ASP A 238 18.46 0.17 15.33
CA ASP A 238 17.68 -1.02 14.94
C ASP A 238 16.27 -0.67 14.40
N ALA A 239 15.77 0.54 14.65
CA ALA A 239 14.53 1.02 14.08
C ALA A 239 14.68 1.45 12.60
N GLY A 240 15.92 1.68 12.15
CA GLY A 240 16.23 1.97 10.75
C GLY A 240 16.35 0.70 9.90
N TYR A 241 16.37 0.89 8.59
CA TYR A 241 16.71 -0.19 7.66
C TYR A 241 18.21 -0.48 7.71
N SER A 242 18.56 -1.72 7.98
CA SER A 242 19.94 -2.22 7.95
C SER A 242 20.01 -3.57 7.24
N ALA A 243 21.19 -4.03 6.90
CA ALA A 243 21.38 -5.36 6.32
C ALA A 243 20.87 -6.49 7.25
N GLU A 244 20.80 -6.24 8.56
CA GLU A 244 20.29 -7.18 9.56
C GLU A 244 18.75 -7.14 9.68
N THR A 245 18.17 -5.94 9.80
CA THR A 245 16.72 -5.76 9.98
C THR A 245 15.93 -5.90 8.69
N ALA A 246 16.55 -5.61 7.53
CA ALA A 246 15.97 -5.69 6.20
C ALA A 246 16.95 -6.30 5.18
N PRO A 247 17.25 -7.61 5.26
CA PRO A 247 18.24 -8.25 4.40
C PRO A 247 17.97 -8.09 2.89
N HIS A 248 16.70 -8.00 2.51
CA HIS A 248 16.27 -7.77 1.11
C HIS A 248 16.67 -6.39 0.57
N LEU A 249 16.98 -5.42 1.44
CA LEU A 249 17.45 -4.08 1.07
C LEU A 249 18.98 -3.93 1.07
N THR A 250 19.72 -5.01 1.35
CA THR A 250 21.19 -4.95 1.45
C THR A 250 21.85 -4.30 0.25
N ALA A 251 21.38 -4.57 -0.96
CA ALA A 251 21.92 -3.95 -2.18
C ALA A 251 21.69 -2.44 -2.24
N ALA A 252 20.53 -1.95 -1.77
CA ALA A 252 20.23 -0.52 -1.70
C ALA A 252 21.06 0.17 -0.62
N ILE A 253 21.24 -0.46 0.54
CA ILE A 253 22.11 0.04 1.63
C ILE A 253 23.55 0.13 1.15
N GLU A 254 24.03 -0.86 0.42
CA GLU A 254 25.38 -0.87 -0.14
C GLU A 254 25.56 0.22 -1.21
N LEU A 255 24.53 0.47 -2.02
CA LEU A 255 24.52 1.57 -2.98
C LEU A 255 24.66 2.92 -2.27
N ASP A 256 23.86 3.16 -1.21
CA ASP A 256 23.96 4.39 -0.41
C ASP A 256 25.37 4.56 0.20
N ARG A 257 25.91 3.48 0.77
CA ARG A 257 27.27 3.49 1.32
C ARG A 257 28.32 3.88 0.28
N GLN A 258 28.25 3.30 -0.91
CA GLN A 258 29.19 3.58 -2.00
C GLN A 258 29.03 4.99 -2.56
N LEU A 259 27.81 5.52 -2.65
CA LEU A 259 27.56 6.91 -3.05
C LEU A 259 28.16 7.89 -2.05
N LEU A 260 27.98 7.67 -0.75
CA LEU A 260 28.57 8.49 0.31
C LEU A 260 30.10 8.40 0.30
N GLU A 261 30.68 7.22 0.10
CA GLU A 261 32.12 7.01 -0.01
C GLU A 261 32.69 7.73 -1.26
N PHE A 262 32.03 7.60 -2.41
CA PHE A 262 32.42 8.30 -3.63
C PHE A 262 32.35 9.82 -3.42
N SER A 263 31.25 10.34 -2.87
CA SER A 263 31.06 11.76 -2.56
C SER A 263 32.17 12.30 -1.65
N SER A 264 32.53 11.57 -0.60
CA SER A 264 33.61 11.94 0.33
C SER A 264 34.99 11.92 -0.30
N ASN A 265 35.17 11.20 -1.40
CA ASN A 265 36.44 11.00 -2.08
C ASN A 265 36.56 11.74 -3.43
N LEU A 266 35.61 12.58 -3.83
CA LEU A 266 35.59 13.27 -5.13
C LEU A 266 36.96 13.92 -5.44
N LYS A 267 37.50 14.71 -4.52
CA LYS A 267 38.81 15.39 -4.71
C LYS A 267 39.94 14.39 -4.93
N ARG A 268 40.01 13.31 -4.18
CA ARG A 268 41.04 12.27 -4.28
C ARG A 268 40.96 11.53 -5.61
N LEU A 269 39.75 11.35 -6.13
CA LEU A 269 39.49 10.67 -7.39
C LEU A 269 39.58 11.58 -8.60
N GLY A 270 39.85 12.89 -8.42
CA GLY A 270 40.03 13.87 -9.49
C GLY A 270 38.73 14.45 -10.04
N TYR A 271 37.63 14.31 -9.29
CA TYR A 271 36.34 14.87 -9.66
C TYR A 271 36.10 16.25 -9.02
N PRO A 272 35.28 17.11 -9.65
CA PRO A 272 34.94 18.41 -9.08
C PRO A 272 34.16 18.24 -7.77
N VAL A 273 34.54 19.00 -6.74
CA VAL A 273 33.84 19.05 -5.45
C VAL A 273 32.67 20.05 -5.50
N ASP A 274 32.91 21.18 -6.21
CA ASP A 274 31.89 22.21 -6.46
C ASP A 274 31.49 22.15 -7.92
N LEU A 275 30.20 21.96 -8.18
CA LEU A 275 29.65 21.94 -9.53
C LEU A 275 29.45 23.39 -10.02
N LYS A 276 30.28 23.86 -10.92
CA LYS A 276 30.23 25.23 -11.44
C LYS A 276 29.55 25.35 -12.81
N ASN A 277 29.46 24.25 -13.50
CA ASN A 277 28.89 24.16 -14.85
C ASN A 277 28.39 22.72 -15.13
N THR A 278 27.75 22.55 -16.27
CA THR A 278 27.22 21.28 -16.74
C THR A 278 28.29 20.22 -16.97
N ASP A 279 29.48 20.62 -17.41
CA ASP A 279 30.61 19.69 -17.65
C ASP A 279 31.08 19.07 -16.33
N ASP A 280 31.10 19.84 -15.25
CA ASP A 280 31.46 19.33 -13.93
C ASP A 280 30.42 18.30 -13.45
N LEU A 281 29.14 18.56 -13.70
CA LEU A 281 28.07 17.62 -13.38
C LEU A 281 28.21 16.31 -14.17
N PHE A 282 28.45 16.38 -15.48
CA PHE A 282 28.66 15.18 -16.31
C PHE A 282 29.87 14.36 -15.83
N LYS A 283 30.99 15.01 -15.44
CA LYS A 283 32.14 14.29 -14.88
C LYS A 283 31.77 13.51 -13.61
N VAL A 284 30.98 14.12 -12.69
CA VAL A 284 30.54 13.43 -11.47
C VAL A 284 29.61 12.29 -11.81
N MET A 285 28.68 12.47 -12.75
CA MET A 285 27.77 11.41 -13.22
C MET A 285 28.54 10.23 -13.83
N ASP A 286 29.53 10.49 -14.66
CA ASP A 286 30.42 9.45 -15.20
C ASP A 286 31.21 8.76 -14.08
N GLY A 287 31.65 9.52 -13.09
CA GLY A 287 32.27 8.98 -11.89
C GLY A 287 31.38 8.02 -11.12
N ILE A 288 30.10 8.35 -10.97
CA ILE A 288 29.10 7.47 -10.34
C ILE A 288 28.94 6.18 -11.16
N LYS A 289 28.84 6.28 -12.49
CA LYS A 289 28.75 5.07 -13.35
C LYS A 289 29.95 4.14 -13.15
N VAL A 290 31.17 4.70 -13.12
CA VAL A 290 32.40 3.90 -13.04
C VAL A 290 32.63 3.36 -11.62
N HIS A 291 32.61 4.25 -10.62
CA HIS A 291 33.08 3.93 -9.26
C HIS A 291 31.99 3.37 -8.36
N VAL A 292 30.72 3.61 -8.67
CA VAL A 292 29.59 3.12 -7.85
C VAL A 292 28.85 2.01 -8.59
N LEU A 293 28.17 2.33 -9.68
CA LEU A 293 27.32 1.35 -10.39
C LEU A 293 28.14 0.18 -10.95
N GLY A 294 29.31 0.48 -11.54
CA GLY A 294 30.21 -0.53 -12.08
C GLY A 294 30.78 -1.46 -11.01
N SER A 295 31.17 -0.92 -9.86
CA SER A 295 31.73 -1.72 -8.76
C SER A 295 30.69 -2.61 -8.08
N LEU A 296 29.45 -2.15 -8.00
CA LEU A 296 28.33 -2.90 -7.40
C LEU A 296 27.73 -3.96 -8.32
N LYS A 297 28.09 -3.93 -9.61
CA LYS A 297 27.56 -4.86 -10.62
C LYS A 297 26.03 -4.93 -10.58
N LEU A 298 25.37 -3.78 -10.59
CA LEU A 298 23.90 -3.73 -10.46
C LEU A 298 23.17 -4.39 -11.64
N TRP A 299 23.84 -4.59 -12.78
CA TRP A 299 23.30 -5.37 -13.89
C TRP A 299 22.97 -6.82 -13.50
N GLU A 300 23.60 -7.39 -12.46
CA GLU A 300 23.29 -8.75 -11.96
C GLU A 300 21.85 -8.91 -11.49
N PHE A 301 21.13 -7.79 -11.19
CA PHE A 301 19.70 -7.81 -10.87
C PHE A 301 18.80 -7.99 -12.10
N TYR A 302 19.36 -7.83 -13.31
CA TYR A 302 18.62 -7.89 -14.56
C TYR A 302 18.89 -9.18 -15.33
N VAL A 303 20.09 -9.75 -15.20
CA VAL A 303 20.58 -10.81 -16.06
C VAL A 303 20.44 -12.19 -15.46
N VAL A 304 20.58 -13.20 -16.32
CA VAL A 304 20.69 -14.60 -15.94
C VAL A 304 22.14 -14.89 -15.52
N ASP A 305 22.33 -15.71 -14.49
CA ASP A 305 23.63 -16.28 -14.13
C ASP A 305 24.06 -17.33 -15.19
N VAL A 306 24.84 -16.90 -16.17
CA VAL A 306 25.29 -17.78 -17.26
C VAL A 306 26.16 -18.92 -16.74
N PRO A 307 27.22 -18.68 -15.93
CA PRO A 307 28.06 -19.78 -15.42
C PRO A 307 27.24 -20.80 -14.58
N GLY A 308 26.42 -20.31 -13.66
CA GLY A 308 25.60 -21.19 -12.81
C GLY A 308 24.56 -21.99 -13.59
N THR A 309 23.97 -21.40 -14.64
CA THR A 309 23.03 -22.09 -15.52
C THR A 309 23.73 -23.15 -16.35
N VAL A 310 24.90 -22.86 -16.94
CA VAL A 310 25.72 -23.82 -17.70
C VAL A 310 26.16 -25.00 -16.81
N ASP A 311 26.57 -24.73 -15.57
CA ASP A 311 26.88 -25.76 -14.60
C ASP A 311 25.67 -26.63 -14.26
N SER A 312 24.49 -26.04 -14.20
CA SER A 312 23.23 -26.75 -13.96
C SER A 312 22.84 -27.61 -15.17
N VAL A 313 23.05 -27.13 -16.39
CA VAL A 313 22.87 -27.93 -17.62
C VAL A 313 23.75 -29.17 -17.59
N LYS A 314 25.04 -29.04 -17.26
CA LYS A 314 25.96 -30.14 -17.13
C LYS A 314 25.53 -31.19 -16.11
N LYS A 315 25.03 -30.74 -14.94
CA LYS A 315 24.62 -31.64 -13.86
C LYS A 315 23.31 -32.36 -14.13
N LEU A 316 22.39 -31.74 -14.86
CA LEU A 316 21.03 -32.22 -15.03
C LEU A 316 20.78 -32.83 -16.42
N TRP A 317 21.80 -32.92 -17.28
CA TRP A 317 21.65 -33.37 -18.65
C TRP A 317 21.00 -34.76 -18.77
N ASP A 318 21.47 -35.72 -17.97
CA ASP A 318 20.98 -37.11 -18.00
C ASP A 318 19.64 -37.26 -17.26
N ASP A 319 19.34 -36.38 -16.32
CA ASP A 319 18.09 -36.39 -15.52
C ASP A 319 16.91 -35.73 -16.24
N ALA A 320 17.17 -34.94 -17.29
CA ALA A 320 16.13 -34.30 -18.10
C ALA A 320 15.50 -35.33 -19.04
N SER A 321 14.60 -36.18 -18.49
CA SER A 321 13.88 -37.20 -19.20
C SER A 321 12.82 -36.64 -20.18
N SER A 322 12.52 -37.37 -21.20
CA SER A 322 11.58 -37.03 -22.29
C SER A 322 10.09 -37.00 -21.87
N GLU A 323 9.75 -37.32 -20.61
CA GLU A 323 8.35 -37.57 -20.20
C GLU A 323 7.57 -36.34 -19.74
N GLU A 324 8.20 -35.17 -19.47
CA GLU A 324 7.47 -33.93 -19.15
C GLU A 324 7.29 -33.10 -20.42
N SER A 325 6.06 -32.70 -20.75
CA SER A 325 5.57 -31.87 -21.87
C SER A 325 6.54 -31.62 -23.03
N PRO A 326 6.24 -32.06 -24.26
CA PRO A 326 7.14 -31.89 -25.43
C PRO A 326 7.37 -30.39 -25.67
N LEU A 327 8.62 -29.95 -25.60
CA LEU A 327 9.06 -28.65 -26.06
C LEU A 327 9.76 -28.89 -27.42
N GLU A 328 9.02 -28.76 -28.50
CA GLU A 328 9.58 -28.91 -29.85
C GLU A 328 10.12 -27.55 -30.31
N VAL A 329 11.38 -27.55 -30.75
CA VAL A 329 12.00 -26.38 -31.38
C VAL A 329 11.53 -26.32 -32.84
N PRO A 330 10.96 -25.19 -33.30
CA PRO A 330 10.54 -25.03 -34.70
C PRO A 330 11.66 -25.32 -35.69
N SER A 331 11.33 -25.99 -36.80
CA SER A 331 12.31 -26.44 -37.82
C SER A 331 12.98 -25.28 -38.59
N ASP A 332 12.47 -24.07 -38.49
CA ASP A 332 13.04 -22.84 -39.07
C ASP A 332 14.11 -22.20 -38.17
N ILE A 333 14.29 -22.68 -36.95
CA ILE A 333 15.38 -22.26 -36.09
C ILE A 333 16.69 -22.92 -36.53
N VAL A 334 17.65 -22.08 -36.93
CA VAL A 334 18.97 -22.56 -37.40
C VAL A 334 19.90 -22.79 -36.21
N LYS A 335 20.59 -23.96 -36.19
CA LYS A 335 21.47 -24.39 -35.06
C LYS A 335 22.56 -23.40 -34.66
N ASP A 336 23.09 -22.61 -35.60
CA ASP A 336 24.16 -21.65 -35.36
C ASP A 336 23.64 -20.19 -35.20
N ASN A 337 22.33 -20.01 -35.26
CA ASN A 337 21.72 -18.68 -35.01
C ASN A 337 21.36 -18.53 -33.55
N PHE A 338 22.36 -18.21 -32.73
CA PHE A 338 22.21 -18.07 -31.26
C PHE A 338 21.20 -17.01 -30.87
N VAL A 339 21.03 -15.93 -31.65
CA VAL A 339 20.03 -14.89 -31.40
C VAL A 339 18.63 -15.47 -31.51
N GLN A 340 18.31 -16.21 -32.58
CA GLN A 340 17.01 -16.82 -32.79
C GLN A 340 16.70 -17.89 -31.72
N ILE A 341 17.72 -18.66 -31.33
CA ILE A 341 17.60 -19.66 -30.27
C ILE A 341 17.35 -18.95 -28.92
N ALA A 342 18.05 -17.88 -28.63
CA ALA A 342 17.86 -17.11 -27.40
C ALA A 342 16.47 -16.47 -27.29
N GLU A 343 15.89 -16.01 -28.41
CA GLU A 343 14.50 -15.53 -28.45
C GLU A 343 13.51 -16.66 -28.10
N PHE A 344 13.73 -17.84 -28.64
CA PHE A 344 12.92 -19.03 -28.34
C PHE A 344 13.07 -19.43 -26.86
N VAL A 345 14.29 -19.42 -26.31
CA VAL A 345 14.57 -19.73 -24.90
C VAL A 345 13.86 -18.73 -23.99
N ARG A 346 13.93 -17.43 -24.27
CA ARG A 346 13.21 -16.40 -23.49
C ARG A 346 11.71 -16.63 -23.47
N ALA A 347 11.13 -17.08 -24.58
CA ALA A 347 9.69 -17.30 -24.68
C ALA A 347 9.20 -18.60 -24.00
N HIS A 348 10.06 -19.65 -23.93
CA HIS A 348 9.60 -20.99 -23.60
C HIS A 348 10.38 -21.73 -22.51
N ALA A 349 11.56 -21.25 -22.13
CA ALA A 349 12.44 -21.90 -21.16
C ALA A 349 12.89 -20.98 -20.04
N THR A 350 12.03 -20.07 -19.60
CA THR A 350 12.26 -19.15 -18.48
C THR A 350 11.32 -19.45 -17.32
N ALA A 351 11.69 -19.05 -16.11
CA ALA A 351 10.80 -19.08 -14.95
C ALA A 351 9.65 -18.05 -15.11
N GLU A 352 8.55 -18.23 -14.37
CA GLU A 352 7.35 -17.35 -14.45
C GLU A 352 7.65 -15.86 -14.18
N GLU A 353 8.64 -15.57 -13.34
CA GLU A 353 9.02 -14.20 -12.95
C GLU A 353 10.16 -13.62 -13.83
N PHE A 354 10.44 -14.22 -14.96
CA PHE A 354 11.53 -13.78 -15.84
C PHE A 354 11.29 -12.34 -16.36
N GLY A 355 12.34 -11.52 -16.33
CA GLY A 355 12.29 -10.10 -16.73
C GLY A 355 11.97 -9.13 -15.61
N GLY A 356 11.71 -9.62 -14.38
CA GLY A 356 11.55 -8.80 -13.17
C GLY A 356 12.87 -8.56 -12.44
N LEU A 357 12.84 -7.65 -11.44
CA LEU A 357 13.95 -7.41 -10.50
C LEU A 357 13.84 -8.38 -9.31
N ALA A 358 14.18 -9.65 -9.51
CA ALA A 358 13.99 -10.71 -8.51
C ALA A 358 15.18 -10.90 -7.53
N GLY A 359 16.14 -9.98 -7.53
CA GLY A 359 17.41 -10.08 -6.79
C GLY A 359 18.60 -10.36 -7.71
N ARG A 360 19.82 -10.42 -7.15
CA ARG A 360 21.02 -10.72 -7.95
C ARG A 360 20.91 -12.07 -8.61
N ASN A 361 21.11 -12.11 -9.92
CA ASN A 361 20.95 -13.30 -10.75
C ASN A 361 19.58 -13.97 -10.57
N GLY A 362 18.57 -13.19 -10.24
CA GLY A 362 17.22 -13.67 -9.95
C GLY A 362 16.43 -14.06 -11.20
N ASN A 363 16.81 -13.56 -12.37
CA ASN A 363 16.27 -14.02 -13.64
C ASN A 363 16.77 -15.42 -13.92
N GLN A 364 15.88 -16.39 -13.89
CA GLN A 364 16.22 -17.79 -13.99
C GLN A 364 15.74 -18.42 -15.30
N ILE A 365 16.58 -19.28 -15.83
CA ILE A 365 16.22 -20.21 -16.90
C ILE A 365 15.65 -21.49 -16.27
N ASP A 366 14.55 -21.98 -16.80
CA ASP A 366 14.12 -23.35 -16.54
C ASP A 366 15.13 -24.31 -17.19
N THR A 367 16.08 -24.76 -16.38
CA THR A 367 17.21 -25.57 -16.84
C THR A 367 16.74 -26.85 -17.55
N LYS A 368 15.66 -27.48 -17.08
CA LYS A 368 15.15 -28.71 -17.73
C LYS A 368 14.59 -28.41 -19.11
N ARG A 369 13.82 -27.34 -19.27
CA ARG A 369 13.31 -26.90 -20.57
C ARG A 369 14.45 -26.46 -21.49
N PHE A 370 15.45 -25.76 -20.95
CA PHE A 370 16.61 -25.36 -21.74
C PHE A 370 17.42 -26.56 -22.23
N ILE A 371 17.62 -27.60 -21.40
CA ILE A 371 18.25 -28.86 -21.84
C ILE A 371 17.45 -29.51 -22.97
N LYS A 372 16.11 -29.47 -22.92
CA LYS A 372 15.28 -29.99 -24.05
C LYS A 372 15.53 -29.20 -25.32
N VAL A 373 15.66 -27.88 -25.27
CA VAL A 373 16.02 -27.06 -26.43
C VAL A 373 17.38 -27.49 -26.98
N LEU A 374 18.38 -27.66 -26.14
CA LEU A 374 19.73 -28.10 -26.54
C LEU A 374 19.73 -29.50 -27.15
N LYS A 375 19.00 -30.44 -26.54
CA LYS A 375 18.85 -31.82 -27.09
C LYS A 375 18.17 -31.84 -28.44
N ASN A 376 17.11 -31.06 -28.64
CA ASN A 376 16.44 -30.92 -29.92
C ASN A 376 17.36 -30.36 -31.02
N LEU A 377 18.22 -29.41 -30.70
CA LEU A 377 19.11 -28.78 -31.68
C LEU A 377 20.39 -29.58 -31.93
N TYR A 378 20.99 -30.15 -30.90
CA TYR A 378 22.35 -30.72 -30.97
C TYR A 378 22.40 -32.24 -30.75
N GLY A 379 21.29 -32.86 -30.33
CA GLY A 379 21.18 -34.30 -30.10
C GLY A 379 21.23 -34.71 -28.63
N GLU A 380 20.89 -35.97 -28.36
CA GLU A 380 20.75 -36.52 -27.00
C GLU A 380 22.10 -36.76 -26.29
N SER A 381 23.18 -37.00 -27.07
CA SER A 381 24.52 -37.28 -26.51
C SER A 381 25.15 -36.02 -25.97
N PHE A 382 25.62 -36.07 -24.70
CA PHE A 382 26.33 -34.95 -24.12
C PHE A 382 27.74 -34.81 -24.69
N GLU A 383 28.04 -33.67 -25.27
CA GLU A 383 29.36 -33.26 -25.74
C GLU A 383 29.75 -31.93 -25.12
N ASN A 384 31.06 -31.72 -24.86
CA ASN A 384 31.52 -30.47 -24.24
C ASN A 384 31.21 -29.22 -25.09
N GLU A 385 31.10 -29.37 -26.42
CA GLU A 385 30.70 -28.29 -27.33
C GLU A 385 29.29 -27.73 -27.03
N ILE A 386 28.41 -28.58 -26.46
CA ILE A 386 27.05 -28.15 -26.04
C ILE A 386 27.11 -27.09 -24.95
N LEU A 387 28.09 -27.16 -24.04
CA LEU A 387 28.27 -26.15 -23.01
C LEU A 387 28.70 -24.80 -23.61
N ASP A 388 29.52 -24.82 -24.67
CA ASP A 388 29.90 -23.61 -25.40
C ASP A 388 28.71 -23.00 -26.13
N HIS A 389 27.85 -23.84 -26.71
CA HIS A 389 26.60 -23.39 -27.33
C HIS A 389 25.62 -22.84 -26.27
N ALA A 390 25.47 -23.53 -25.15
CA ALA A 390 24.65 -23.05 -24.03
C ALA A 390 25.12 -21.69 -23.54
N HIS A 391 26.44 -21.48 -23.39
CA HIS A 391 27.02 -20.23 -23.00
C HIS A 391 26.67 -19.10 -23.98
N LYS A 392 26.90 -19.33 -25.28
CA LYS A 392 26.59 -18.34 -26.32
C LYS A 392 25.10 -17.99 -26.40
N ILE A 393 24.21 -18.98 -26.24
CA ILE A 393 22.76 -18.77 -26.22
C ILE A 393 22.38 -17.90 -25.01
N LEU A 394 22.92 -18.19 -23.82
CA LEU A 394 22.61 -17.44 -22.60
C LEU A 394 23.19 -16.02 -22.62
N ASP A 395 24.34 -15.81 -23.28
CA ASP A 395 24.86 -14.46 -23.52
C ASP A 395 23.88 -13.65 -24.38
N GLU A 396 23.32 -14.26 -25.46
CA GLU A 396 22.30 -13.60 -26.29
C GLU A 396 20.96 -13.42 -25.54
N VAL A 397 20.61 -14.31 -24.61
CA VAL A 397 19.45 -14.12 -23.71
C VAL A 397 19.65 -12.86 -22.86
N ASN A 398 20.87 -12.60 -22.40
CA ASN A 398 21.19 -11.48 -21.54
C ASN A 398 21.28 -10.13 -22.27
N LEU A 399 21.52 -10.08 -23.57
CA LEU A 399 21.70 -8.81 -24.29
C LEU A 399 20.53 -7.81 -24.12
N PRO A 400 19.25 -8.19 -24.29
CA PRO A 400 18.15 -7.24 -24.05
C PRO A 400 18.00 -6.88 -22.57
N LEU A 401 18.40 -7.76 -21.64
CA LEU A 401 18.36 -7.47 -20.20
C LEU A 401 19.43 -6.46 -19.81
N TYR A 402 20.64 -6.53 -20.40
CA TYR A 402 21.66 -5.48 -20.25
C TYR A 402 21.17 -4.14 -20.81
N ARG A 403 20.45 -4.13 -21.94
CA ARG A 403 19.89 -2.89 -22.50
C ARG A 403 18.86 -2.29 -21.55
N SER A 404 17.97 -3.10 -20.96
CA SER A 404 17.01 -2.62 -19.97
C SER A 404 17.70 -1.99 -18.77
N TYR A 405 18.79 -2.59 -18.28
CA TYR A 405 19.62 -1.99 -17.23
C TYR A 405 20.22 -0.63 -17.65
N ASP A 406 20.78 -0.54 -18.85
CA ASP A 406 21.39 0.69 -19.35
C ASP A 406 20.32 1.79 -19.56
N ASP A 407 19.11 1.43 -20.00
CA ASP A 407 18.00 2.35 -20.19
C ASP A 407 17.55 2.90 -18.83
N ASP A 408 17.33 2.05 -17.82
CA ASP A 408 16.95 2.44 -16.46
C ASP A 408 18.00 3.33 -15.79
N VAL A 409 19.29 2.98 -15.91
CA VAL A 409 20.38 3.80 -15.40
C VAL A 409 20.42 5.16 -16.09
N SER A 410 20.20 5.21 -17.40
CA SER A 410 20.19 6.45 -18.17
C SER A 410 19.02 7.34 -17.77
N GLU A 411 17.83 6.78 -17.59
CA GLU A 411 16.65 7.52 -17.12
C GLU A 411 16.86 8.10 -15.71
N ILE A 412 17.40 7.33 -14.78
CA ILE A 412 17.68 7.79 -13.41
C ILE A 412 18.70 8.93 -13.41
N LEU A 413 19.76 8.83 -14.22
CA LEU A 413 20.79 9.87 -14.33
C LEU A 413 20.23 11.13 -15.00
N GLU A 414 19.34 11.02 -15.98
CA GLU A 414 18.65 12.18 -16.58
C GLU A 414 17.74 12.86 -15.56
N GLN A 415 16.99 12.09 -14.78
CA GLN A 415 16.15 12.64 -13.69
C GLN A 415 16.99 13.36 -12.64
N LEU A 416 18.16 12.83 -12.29
CA LEU A 416 19.10 13.46 -11.36
C LEU A 416 19.63 14.78 -11.94
N PHE A 417 20.04 14.78 -13.21
CA PHE A 417 20.50 15.98 -13.93
C PHE A 417 19.45 17.10 -13.92
N ASN A 418 18.18 16.76 -14.15
CA ASN A 418 17.08 17.74 -14.20
C ASN A 418 16.69 18.29 -12.82
N ARG A 419 17.20 17.72 -11.72
CA ARG A 419 16.89 18.16 -10.34
C ARG A 419 18.00 19.01 -9.70
N ILE A 420 19.19 19.04 -10.27
CA ILE A 420 20.35 19.81 -9.82
C ILE A 420 20.47 21.11 -10.62
#